data_26428d89345099e271385ae758b5b4d6
#
_entry.id   26428d89345099e271385ae758b5b4d6
#
_cell.length_a   1.000
_cell.length_b   1.000
_cell.length_c   1.000
_cell.angle_alpha   90.00
_cell.angle_beta   90.00
_cell.angle_gamma   90.00
#
_symmetry.space_group_name_H-M   'P 1'
#
loop_
_entity.id
_entity.type
_entity.pdbx_description
1 polymer ?
#
loop_
_entity_poly.entity_id
_entity_poly.type
_entity_poly.pdbx_seq_one_letter_code
_entity_poly.pdbx_strand_id
1 'polypeptide(L)'
;MYNFTDTNEILKSYEMGIQTTFNGKTLERELTNANGAFQTVMISGRGVVDQEHQTVDVTGRDGKVFRRKSYKEREIEITALISGINNSAFRLQFEKLNELLDTNEPSDLIFGDEPDRIYKAQFESADIPDEESNQQIIKLKMICYDPKKLTNKKTVTGNNVNYAGSKETFPKISFIVGVNVNEINLLHVEQQKYIRLKGTYIQGNRIEIDMKERTIKLNGRNELKNFDMVNSRFFSLQKGANTLRLTPSSQLTVEYSEVYQ
;
A
#
# COMPACT_ATOMS: atom_id res chain seq x y z
N MET A 1 12.30 3.64 44.85
CA MET A 1 11.87 2.24 45.06
C MET A 1 10.83 1.96 43.97
N TYR A 2 11.08 1.02 43.11
CA TYR A 2 10.12 0.64 42.05
C TYR A 2 8.87 0.01 42.69
N ASN A 3 7.69 0.59 42.45
CA ASN A 3 6.41 0.07 42.92
C ASN A 3 5.55 -0.27 41.71
N PHE A 4 5.41 -1.54 41.42
CA PHE A 4 4.47 -2.02 40.42
C PHE A 4 3.11 -2.29 41.08
N THR A 5 2.04 -1.73 40.54
CA THR A 5 0.68 -1.91 41.05
C THR A 5 -0.11 -2.79 40.12
N ASP A 6 -0.55 -3.95 40.59
CA ASP A 6 -1.50 -4.78 39.87
C ASP A 6 -2.91 -4.19 40.01
N THR A 7 -3.52 -3.85 38.90
CA THR A 7 -4.94 -3.47 38.84
C THR A 7 -5.75 -4.74 38.57
N ASN A 8 -6.76 -5.01 39.40
CA ASN A 8 -7.65 -6.17 39.20
C ASN A 8 -8.76 -5.92 38.17
N GLU A 9 -8.69 -4.79 37.45
CA GLU A 9 -9.65 -4.46 36.42
C GLU A 9 -9.15 -4.94 35.06
N ILE A 10 -9.80 -5.98 34.54
CA ILE A 10 -9.64 -6.35 33.12
C ILE A 10 -10.39 -5.30 32.31
N LEU A 11 -9.70 -4.66 31.35
CA LEU A 11 -10.36 -3.80 30.39
C LEU A 11 -11.47 -4.60 29.70
N LYS A 12 -12.71 -4.21 29.96
CA LYS A 12 -13.82 -4.63 29.10
C LYS A 12 -13.53 -4.10 27.71
N SER A 13 -13.45 -4.98 26.71
CA SER A 13 -13.30 -4.55 25.32
C SER A 13 -14.45 -3.61 24.99
N TYR A 14 -14.16 -2.34 24.79
CA TYR A 14 -15.14 -1.42 24.24
C TYR A 14 -15.27 -1.76 22.77
N GLU A 15 -16.44 -2.21 22.32
CA GLU A 15 -16.73 -2.55 20.91
C GLU A 15 -16.59 -1.34 19.95
N MET A 16 -16.22 -0.17 20.45
CA MET A 16 -16.15 1.09 19.71
C MET A 16 -14.73 1.62 19.47
N GLY A 17 -13.69 0.84 19.70
CA GLY A 17 -12.31 1.21 19.36
C GLY A 17 -12.03 1.06 17.87
N ILE A 18 -11.12 1.88 17.35
CA ILE A 18 -10.60 1.69 15.98
C ILE A 18 -9.78 0.42 15.96
N GLN A 19 -10.13 -0.54 15.10
CA GLN A 19 -9.33 -1.75 14.93
C GLN A 19 -8.09 -1.45 14.07
N THR A 20 -6.95 -1.98 14.50
CA THR A 20 -5.68 -1.86 13.78
C THR A 20 -5.27 -3.23 13.25
N THR A 21 -5.24 -3.37 11.93
CA THR A 21 -4.75 -4.59 11.27
C THR A 21 -3.38 -4.31 10.68
N PHE A 22 -2.38 -5.07 11.11
CA PHE A 22 -1.02 -5.01 10.61
C PHE A 22 -0.55 -6.38 10.13
N ASN A 23 0.04 -6.44 8.94
CA ASN A 23 0.48 -7.68 8.30
C ASN A 23 -0.60 -8.79 8.30
N GLY A 24 -1.86 -8.40 8.03
CA GLY A 24 -3.01 -9.31 7.98
C GLY A 24 -3.53 -9.77 9.34
N LYS A 25 -2.95 -9.31 10.46
CA LYS A 25 -3.37 -9.65 11.83
C LYS A 25 -3.98 -8.43 12.51
N THR A 26 -5.17 -8.57 13.08
CA THR A 26 -5.83 -7.50 13.86
C THR A 26 -5.25 -7.51 15.27
N LEU A 27 -4.54 -6.43 15.66
CA LEU A 27 -3.82 -6.36 16.93
C LEU A 27 -4.76 -6.57 18.12
N GLU A 28 -5.92 -5.95 18.12
CA GLU A 28 -6.93 -6.09 19.17
C GLU A 28 -7.37 -7.56 19.35
N ARG A 29 -7.56 -8.28 18.25
CA ARG A 29 -7.98 -9.70 18.31
C ARG A 29 -6.85 -10.61 18.76
N GLU A 30 -5.63 -10.34 18.33
CA GLU A 30 -4.47 -11.18 18.66
C GLU A 30 -4.01 -11.00 20.12
N LEU A 31 -4.15 -9.79 20.66
CA LEU A 31 -3.66 -9.40 21.97
C LEU A 31 -4.75 -9.40 23.06
N THR A 32 -6.04 -9.49 22.71
CA THR A 32 -7.11 -9.54 23.72
C THR A 32 -7.52 -10.99 23.98
N ASN A 33 -7.40 -11.41 25.23
CA ASN A 33 -7.73 -12.74 25.71
C ASN A 33 -8.05 -12.70 27.23
N ALA A 34 -8.16 -13.86 27.88
CA ALA A 34 -8.44 -13.95 29.33
C ALA A 34 -7.31 -13.32 30.18
N ASN A 35 -6.11 -13.16 29.67
CA ASN A 35 -4.93 -12.70 30.41
C ASN A 35 -4.57 -11.23 30.18
N GLY A 36 -5.21 -10.55 29.21
CA GLY A 36 -4.94 -9.15 28.93
C GLY A 36 -5.71 -8.64 27.73
N ALA A 37 -5.57 -7.33 27.46
CA ALA A 37 -6.25 -6.66 26.37
C ALA A 37 -5.35 -5.62 25.69
N PHE A 38 -5.64 -5.38 24.43
CA PHE A 38 -5.06 -4.30 23.63
C PHE A 38 -6.18 -3.55 22.94
N GLN A 39 -6.11 -2.22 22.96
CA GLN A 39 -7.09 -1.37 22.31
C GLN A 39 -6.43 -0.14 21.70
N THR A 40 -6.63 0.07 20.41
CA THR A 40 -6.27 1.32 19.74
C THR A 40 -7.20 2.44 20.21
N VAL A 41 -6.63 3.49 20.78
CA VAL A 41 -7.36 4.64 21.34
C VAL A 41 -7.39 5.81 20.35
N MET A 42 -6.24 6.09 19.73
CA MET A 42 -6.09 7.24 18.85
C MET A 42 -5.08 6.94 17.73
N ILE A 43 -5.27 7.53 16.57
CA ILE A 43 -4.37 7.43 15.43
C ILE A 43 -4.12 8.82 14.89
N SER A 44 -2.86 9.14 14.63
CA SER A 44 -2.44 10.38 13.98
C SER A 44 -1.57 10.11 12.75
N GLY A 45 -1.27 11.14 11.95
CA GLY A 45 -0.41 11.01 10.76
C GLY A 45 -1.09 10.53 9.48
N ARG A 46 -2.40 10.21 9.50
CA ARG A 46 -3.15 9.75 8.32
C ARG A 46 -3.59 10.86 7.36
N GLY A 47 -3.49 12.09 7.79
CA GLY A 47 -3.97 13.27 7.05
C GLY A 47 -3.04 13.71 5.91
N VAL A 48 -2.69 15.00 5.92
CA VAL A 48 -1.83 15.63 4.91
C VAL A 48 -0.39 15.14 5.08
N VAL A 49 0.29 14.89 3.95
CA VAL A 49 1.69 14.48 3.93
C VAL A 49 2.57 15.69 3.70
N ASP A 50 3.64 15.79 4.48
CA ASP A 50 4.64 16.83 4.35
C ASP A 50 5.34 16.79 3.00
N GLN A 51 5.68 17.97 2.50
CA GLN A 51 6.37 18.15 1.25
C GLN A 51 7.73 18.77 1.49
N GLU A 52 8.72 18.24 0.81
CA GLU A 52 10.04 18.84 0.73
C GLU A 52 10.20 19.56 -0.60
N HIS A 53 10.61 20.82 -0.54
CA HIS A 53 10.83 21.65 -1.69
C HIS A 53 12.33 21.82 -1.94
N GLN A 54 12.81 21.35 -3.09
CA GLN A 54 14.16 21.65 -3.53
C GLN A 54 14.20 23.00 -4.20
N THR A 55 15.04 23.88 -3.64
CA THR A 55 15.21 25.25 -4.11
C THR A 55 16.69 25.55 -4.34
N VAL A 56 17.00 26.54 -5.16
CA VAL A 56 18.35 27.01 -5.45
C VAL A 56 18.40 28.52 -5.24
N ASP A 57 19.43 28.98 -4.54
CA ASP A 57 19.77 30.39 -4.44
C ASP A 57 20.52 30.83 -5.71
N VAL A 58 20.10 31.95 -6.30
CA VAL A 58 20.76 32.55 -7.48
C VAL A 58 21.32 33.90 -7.08
N THR A 59 22.64 34.08 -7.24
CA THR A 59 23.31 35.33 -6.89
C THR A 59 22.71 36.51 -7.63
N GLY A 60 22.39 37.59 -6.90
CA GLY A 60 21.79 38.82 -7.49
C GLY A 60 20.27 38.74 -7.67
N ARG A 61 19.62 37.74 -7.18
CA ARG A 61 18.15 37.60 -7.19
C ARG A 61 17.60 37.42 -5.80
N ASP A 62 16.56 38.15 -5.44
CA ASP A 62 15.84 37.96 -4.18
C ASP A 62 15.02 36.66 -4.21
N GLY A 63 15.05 35.95 -3.06
CA GLY A 63 14.34 34.69 -2.86
C GLY A 63 15.02 33.50 -3.52
N LYS A 64 14.33 32.36 -3.56
CA LYS A 64 14.85 31.08 -4.07
C LYS A 64 14.11 30.64 -5.33
N VAL A 65 14.82 29.99 -6.24
CA VAL A 65 14.21 29.34 -7.40
C VAL A 65 13.73 27.95 -7.03
N PHE A 66 12.42 27.71 -7.16
CA PHE A 66 11.84 26.38 -6.97
C PHE A 66 12.31 25.43 -8.09
N ARG A 67 12.79 24.26 -7.74
CA ARG A 67 13.22 23.20 -8.67
C ARG A 67 12.22 22.08 -8.77
N ARG A 68 11.94 21.44 -7.65
CA ARG A 68 11.00 20.32 -7.57
C ARG A 68 10.47 20.16 -6.15
N LYS A 69 9.36 19.41 -6.04
CA LYS A 69 8.84 18.94 -4.75
C LYS A 69 8.87 17.40 -4.69
N SER A 70 9.09 16.87 -3.52
CA SER A 70 8.89 15.47 -3.15
C SER A 70 7.99 15.40 -1.93
N TYR A 71 7.37 14.26 -1.72
CA TYR A 71 6.69 13.99 -0.46
C TYR A 71 7.66 13.27 0.47
N LYS A 72 7.61 13.63 1.75
CA LYS A 72 8.33 12.90 2.78
C LYS A 72 7.64 11.57 3.06
N GLU A 73 8.32 10.68 3.75
CA GLU A 73 7.69 9.51 4.35
C GLU A 73 6.51 9.93 5.21
N ARG A 74 5.54 9.04 5.37
CA ARG A 74 4.41 9.24 6.26
C ARG A 74 4.69 8.56 7.59
N GLU A 75 4.63 9.32 8.66
CA GLU A 75 4.68 8.79 10.01
C GLU A 75 3.25 8.65 10.55
N ILE A 76 2.90 7.45 11.02
CA ILE A 76 1.61 7.16 11.65
C ILE A 76 1.89 6.79 13.10
N GLU A 77 1.33 7.54 14.03
CA GLU A 77 1.38 7.23 15.45
C GLU A 77 0.06 6.58 15.88
N ILE A 78 0.16 5.41 16.50
CA ILE A 78 -0.94 4.65 17.04
C ILE A 78 -0.83 4.69 18.55
N THR A 79 -1.74 5.38 19.20
CA THR A 79 -1.85 5.36 20.66
C THR A 79 -2.76 4.21 21.07
N ALA A 80 -2.25 3.31 21.88
CA ALA A 80 -2.97 2.11 22.32
C ALA A 80 -2.88 1.91 23.83
N LEU A 81 -3.92 1.33 24.36
CA LEU A 81 -3.98 0.86 25.72
C LEU A 81 -3.65 -0.63 25.74
N ILE A 82 -2.67 -1.02 26.52
CA ILE A 82 -2.25 -2.41 26.72
C ILE A 82 -2.37 -2.78 28.19
N SER A 83 -2.90 -3.97 28.51
CA SER A 83 -3.08 -4.44 29.88
C SER A 83 -2.87 -5.93 30.00
N GLY A 84 -2.53 -6.36 31.24
CA GLY A 84 -2.48 -7.77 31.63
C GLY A 84 -3.20 -7.95 32.98
N ILE A 85 -3.66 -9.16 33.30
CA ILE A 85 -4.28 -9.44 34.60
C ILE A 85 -3.31 -9.35 35.78
N ASN A 86 -2.00 -9.44 35.49
CA ASN A 86 -0.91 -9.30 36.44
C ASN A 86 0.38 -8.96 35.67
N ASN A 87 1.47 -8.70 36.40
CA ASN A 87 2.77 -8.35 35.83
C ASN A 87 3.29 -9.39 34.80
N SER A 88 3.20 -10.68 35.12
CA SER A 88 3.66 -11.74 34.20
C SER A 88 2.87 -11.75 32.89
N ALA A 89 1.55 -11.67 32.96
CA ALA A 89 0.69 -11.60 31.80
C ALA A 89 0.94 -10.32 30.98
N PHE A 90 1.17 -9.20 31.66
CA PHE A 90 1.51 -7.93 31.00
C PHE A 90 2.81 -8.00 30.19
N ARG A 91 3.86 -8.66 30.72
CA ARG A 91 5.12 -8.90 30.00
C ARG A 91 4.89 -9.76 28.75
N LEU A 92 4.10 -10.82 28.85
CA LEU A 92 3.76 -11.66 27.72
C LEU A 92 2.98 -10.91 26.62
N GLN A 93 2.18 -9.90 26.98
CA GLN A 93 1.52 -9.05 26.00
C GLN A 93 2.54 -8.25 25.15
N PHE A 94 3.59 -7.72 25.79
CA PHE A 94 4.66 -7.02 25.05
C PHE A 94 5.48 -7.96 24.18
N GLU A 95 5.79 -9.16 24.64
CA GLU A 95 6.48 -10.16 23.83
C GLU A 95 5.68 -10.47 22.56
N LYS A 96 4.38 -10.70 22.71
CA LYS A 96 3.49 -10.98 21.60
C LYS A 96 3.30 -9.77 20.68
N LEU A 97 3.23 -8.56 21.23
CA LEU A 97 3.17 -7.33 20.44
C LEU A 97 4.43 -7.17 19.59
N ASN A 98 5.62 -7.41 20.16
CA ASN A 98 6.88 -7.37 19.43
C ASN A 98 6.89 -8.39 18.29
N GLU A 99 6.42 -9.62 18.50
CA GLU A 99 6.31 -10.63 17.45
C GLU A 99 5.38 -10.19 16.31
N LEU A 100 4.28 -9.50 16.64
CA LEU A 100 3.32 -9.02 15.64
C LEU A 100 3.85 -7.82 14.83
N LEU A 101 4.71 -7.00 15.43
CA LEU A 101 5.29 -5.81 14.80
C LEU A 101 6.58 -6.10 14.02
N ASP A 102 7.23 -7.24 14.28
CA ASP A 102 8.48 -7.61 13.60
C ASP A 102 8.21 -8.08 12.17
N THR A 103 8.62 -7.26 11.21
CA THR A 103 8.49 -7.55 9.78
C THR A 103 9.77 -7.15 9.03
N ASN A 104 10.21 -8.01 8.10
CA ASN A 104 11.41 -7.75 7.30
C ASN A 104 11.19 -6.66 6.23
N GLU A 105 9.93 -6.44 5.82
CA GLU A 105 9.55 -5.50 4.77
C GLU A 105 8.30 -4.72 5.17
N PRO A 106 8.07 -3.51 4.60
CA PRO A 106 6.85 -2.76 4.83
C PRO A 106 5.60 -3.59 4.52
N SER A 107 4.76 -3.75 5.52
CA SER A 107 3.57 -4.60 5.48
C SER A 107 2.29 -3.77 5.44
N ASP A 108 1.16 -4.42 5.17
CA ASP A 108 -0.14 -3.76 5.10
C ASP A 108 -0.60 -3.33 6.48
N LEU A 109 -0.84 -2.03 6.64
CA LEU A 109 -1.47 -1.42 7.80
C LEU A 109 -2.82 -0.88 7.37
N ILE A 110 -3.89 -1.33 8.04
CA ILE A 110 -5.28 -0.99 7.73
C ILE A 110 -5.99 -0.64 9.03
N PHE A 111 -6.84 0.39 8.99
CA PHE A 111 -7.64 0.82 10.13
C PHE A 111 -9.12 0.54 9.89
N GLY A 112 -9.84 0.14 10.94
CA GLY A 112 -11.25 -0.25 10.85
C GLY A 112 -12.19 0.89 10.44
N ASP A 113 -11.80 2.16 10.67
CA ASP A 113 -12.53 3.35 10.23
C ASP A 113 -12.21 3.78 8.77
N GLU A 114 -11.16 3.20 8.15
CA GLU A 114 -10.75 3.45 6.77
C GLU A 114 -10.37 2.13 6.06
N PRO A 115 -11.27 1.11 6.02
CA PRO A 115 -10.94 -0.25 5.62
C PRO A 115 -10.52 -0.37 4.14
N ASP A 116 -10.90 0.60 3.31
CA ASP A 116 -10.56 0.65 1.88
C ASP A 116 -9.19 1.29 1.61
N ARG A 117 -8.43 1.61 2.65
CA ARG A 117 -7.11 2.24 2.52
C ARG A 117 -6.05 1.39 3.19
N ILE A 118 -5.03 1.07 2.42
CA ILE A 118 -3.88 0.27 2.83
C ILE A 118 -2.67 1.18 2.86
N TYR A 119 -2.00 1.23 3.99
CA TYR A 119 -0.71 1.87 4.16
C TYR A 119 0.38 0.79 4.13
N LYS A 120 1.44 1.00 3.37
CA LYS A 120 2.63 0.12 3.42
C LYS A 120 3.55 0.65 4.50
N ALA A 121 3.45 0.07 5.68
CA ALA A 121 4.10 0.56 6.89
C ALA A 121 5.07 -0.46 7.48
N GLN A 122 6.05 0.04 8.22
CA GLN A 122 6.94 -0.75 9.05
C GLN A 122 6.99 -0.13 10.44
N PHE A 123 7.08 -0.96 11.47
CA PHE A 123 7.26 -0.48 12.83
C PHE A 123 8.66 0.15 12.97
N GLU A 124 8.73 1.35 13.56
CA GLU A 124 9.97 2.08 13.76
C GLU A 124 10.37 2.13 15.23
N SER A 125 9.45 2.56 16.09
CA SER A 125 9.74 2.76 17.51
C SER A 125 8.45 2.77 18.33
N ALA A 126 8.59 2.61 19.64
CA ALA A 126 7.51 2.79 20.59
C ALA A 126 7.93 3.77 21.69
N ASP A 127 6.98 4.60 22.13
CA ASP A 127 7.08 5.39 23.36
C ASP A 127 6.27 4.66 24.43
N ILE A 128 7.00 4.10 25.39
CA ILE A 128 6.46 3.27 26.47
C ILE A 128 6.82 3.97 27.78
N PRO A 129 5.82 4.40 28.58
CA PRO A 129 6.05 5.01 29.89
C PRO A 129 6.73 4.03 30.87
N ASP A 130 7.25 4.57 31.97
CA ASP A 130 7.77 3.75 33.07
C ASP A 130 6.72 2.75 33.54
N GLU A 131 7.16 1.52 33.82
CA GLU A 131 6.28 0.42 34.17
C GLU A 131 5.87 0.48 35.64
N GLU A 132 4.81 1.22 35.92
CA GLU A 132 4.26 1.39 37.25
C GLU A 132 3.06 0.49 37.56
N SER A 133 2.42 -0.05 36.50
CA SER A 133 1.23 -0.91 36.61
C SER A 133 1.13 -1.92 35.49
N ASN A 134 0.24 -2.88 35.60
CA ASN A 134 -0.08 -3.85 34.56
C ASN A 134 -1.05 -3.29 33.48
N GLN A 135 -1.19 -1.98 33.41
CA GLN A 135 -1.99 -1.27 32.41
C GLN A 135 -1.28 0.02 31.99
N GLN A 136 -1.05 0.19 30.68
CA GLN A 136 -0.35 1.35 30.17
C GLN A 136 -0.91 1.84 28.83
N ILE A 137 -0.77 3.14 28.59
CA ILE A 137 -0.95 3.75 27.27
C ILE A 137 0.42 3.81 26.62
N ILE A 138 0.54 3.22 25.45
CA ILE A 138 1.75 3.20 24.64
C ILE A 138 1.51 3.91 23.31
N LYS A 139 2.57 4.40 22.68
CA LYS A 139 2.52 4.96 21.35
C LYS A 139 3.44 4.16 20.44
N LEU A 140 2.89 3.65 19.35
CA LEU A 140 3.60 2.91 18.33
C LEU A 140 3.79 3.82 17.11
N LYS A 141 5.02 4.03 16.69
CA LYS A 141 5.36 4.79 15.49
C LYS A 141 5.56 3.84 14.33
N MET A 142 4.73 4.01 13.31
CA MET A 142 4.78 3.27 12.05
C MET A 142 5.24 4.20 10.93
N ILE A 143 6.24 3.78 10.15
CA ILE A 143 6.76 4.56 9.04
C ILE A 143 6.31 3.97 7.70
N CYS A 144 5.77 4.82 6.82
CA CYS A 144 5.43 4.48 5.45
C CYS A 144 6.42 5.19 4.53
N TYR A 145 7.44 4.47 4.05
CA TYR A 145 8.45 5.02 3.14
C TYR A 145 7.85 5.50 1.82
N ASP A 146 6.83 4.82 1.29
CA ASP A 146 5.93 5.39 0.27
C ASP A 146 4.72 5.98 0.98
N PRO A 147 4.56 7.32 0.99
CA PRO A 147 3.49 7.98 1.76
C PRO A 147 2.09 7.79 1.19
N LYS A 148 1.97 7.10 0.07
CA LYS A 148 0.70 6.88 -0.61
C LYS A 148 -0.14 5.82 0.10
N LYS A 149 -1.45 5.98 -0.03
CA LYS A 149 -2.45 5.00 0.36
C LYS A 149 -2.86 4.19 -0.86
N LEU A 150 -3.00 2.89 -0.70
CA LEU A 150 -3.46 1.99 -1.75
C LEU A 150 -4.87 1.49 -1.43
N THR A 151 -5.63 1.11 -2.45
CA THR A 151 -6.82 0.27 -2.25
C THR A 151 -6.48 -1.21 -2.45
N ASN A 152 -7.39 -2.07 -2.04
CA ASN A 152 -7.38 -3.46 -2.51
C ASN A 152 -7.31 -3.51 -4.03
N LYS A 153 -6.73 -4.59 -4.56
CA LYS A 153 -6.67 -4.81 -6.00
C LYS A 153 -8.08 -4.86 -6.61
N LYS A 154 -8.26 -4.10 -7.67
CA LYS A 154 -9.46 -4.10 -8.51
C LYS A 154 -9.16 -4.80 -9.82
N THR A 155 -10.11 -5.56 -10.31
CA THR A 155 -10.04 -6.22 -11.61
C THR A 155 -11.20 -5.74 -12.47
N VAL A 156 -10.88 -5.20 -13.63
CA VAL A 156 -11.86 -4.77 -14.63
C VAL A 156 -11.67 -5.59 -15.90
N THR A 157 -12.78 -6.12 -16.41
CA THR A 157 -12.79 -6.83 -17.69
C THR A 157 -13.40 -5.93 -18.75
N GLY A 158 -12.65 -5.67 -19.82
CA GLY A 158 -13.05 -4.79 -20.92
C GLY A 158 -12.01 -3.71 -21.22
N ASN A 159 -12.41 -2.80 -22.11
CA ASN A 159 -11.52 -1.81 -22.69
C ASN A 159 -11.53 -0.45 -21.97
N ASN A 160 -12.49 -0.21 -21.10
CA ASN A 160 -12.67 1.06 -20.41
C ASN A 160 -12.45 0.90 -18.90
N VAL A 161 -11.49 1.63 -18.36
CA VAL A 161 -11.18 1.65 -16.94
C VAL A 161 -11.44 3.05 -16.40
N ASN A 162 -12.43 3.18 -15.49
CA ASN A 162 -12.63 4.43 -14.77
C ASN A 162 -11.81 4.39 -13.47
N TYR A 163 -10.73 5.17 -13.43
CA TYR A 163 -9.78 5.20 -12.33
C TYR A 163 -10.06 6.38 -11.40
N ALA A 164 -10.31 6.11 -10.10
CA ALA A 164 -10.67 7.13 -9.13
C ALA A 164 -9.50 7.66 -8.29
N GLY A 165 -8.33 7.00 -8.32
CA GLY A 165 -7.15 7.41 -7.54
C GLY A 165 -6.69 8.82 -7.84
N SER A 166 -6.12 9.51 -6.83
CA SER A 166 -5.59 10.87 -6.98
C SER A 166 -4.17 10.89 -7.59
N LYS A 167 -3.49 9.77 -7.59
CA LYS A 167 -2.16 9.55 -8.22
C LYS A 167 -2.27 8.46 -9.26
N GLU A 168 -1.36 8.47 -10.24
CA GLU A 168 -1.31 7.43 -11.26
C GLU A 168 -0.99 6.06 -10.68
N THR A 169 -1.47 5.01 -11.34
CA THR A 169 -1.14 3.62 -11.03
C THR A 169 -0.70 2.88 -12.29
N PHE A 170 0.14 1.88 -12.11
CA PHE A 170 0.62 1.03 -13.20
C PHE A 170 -0.12 -0.30 -13.17
N PRO A 171 -1.02 -0.55 -14.15
CA PRO A 171 -1.84 -1.75 -14.15
C PRO A 171 -1.05 -2.97 -14.61
N LYS A 172 -1.58 -4.16 -14.23
CA LYS A 172 -1.25 -5.42 -14.88
C LYS A 172 -2.37 -5.76 -15.85
N ILE A 173 -2.03 -5.96 -17.11
CA ILE A 173 -3.00 -6.21 -18.19
C ILE A 173 -2.77 -7.61 -18.74
N SER A 174 -3.82 -8.39 -18.86
CA SER A 174 -3.78 -9.72 -19.47
C SER A 174 -4.91 -9.94 -20.47
N PHE A 175 -4.65 -10.77 -21.48
CA PHE A 175 -5.61 -11.14 -22.49
C PHE A 175 -5.22 -12.46 -23.16
N ILE A 176 -6.19 -13.06 -23.85
CA ILE A 176 -5.99 -14.25 -24.66
C ILE A 176 -6.04 -13.83 -26.15
N VAL A 177 -5.06 -14.27 -26.92
CA VAL A 177 -4.98 -14.03 -28.36
C VAL A 177 -6.16 -14.73 -29.05
N GLY A 178 -7.03 -13.99 -29.73
CA GLY A 178 -8.24 -14.52 -30.33
C GLY A 178 -8.04 -15.15 -31.71
N VAL A 179 -7.00 -14.72 -32.44
CA VAL A 179 -6.67 -15.19 -33.79
C VAL A 179 -5.16 -15.22 -33.98
N ASN A 180 -4.69 -16.04 -34.93
CA ASN A 180 -3.24 -16.08 -35.25
C ASN A 180 -2.79 -14.77 -35.86
N VAL A 181 -1.73 -14.16 -35.29
CA VAL A 181 -1.19 -12.88 -35.75
C VAL A 181 0.32 -12.79 -35.57
N ASN A 182 0.96 -11.91 -36.31
CA ASN A 182 2.39 -11.63 -36.23
C ASN A 182 2.69 -10.31 -35.46
N GLU A 183 1.65 -9.57 -35.08
CA GLU A 183 1.79 -8.33 -34.31
C GLU A 183 0.60 -8.15 -33.37
N ILE A 184 0.89 -7.63 -32.18
CA ILE A 184 -0.11 -7.24 -31.17
C ILE A 184 0.15 -5.79 -30.80
N ASN A 185 -0.88 -4.95 -30.82
CA ASN A 185 -0.84 -3.57 -30.37
C ASN A 185 -1.85 -3.32 -29.26
N LEU A 186 -1.37 -2.87 -28.12
CA LEU A 186 -2.18 -2.36 -27.02
C LEU A 186 -1.98 -0.84 -26.92
N LEU A 187 -2.99 -0.06 -27.23
CA LEU A 187 -3.00 1.40 -27.20
C LEU A 187 -3.75 1.89 -25.98
N HIS A 188 -3.15 2.81 -25.22
CA HIS A 188 -3.85 3.69 -24.29
C HIS A 188 -4.26 4.97 -25.04
N VAL A 189 -5.56 5.12 -25.29
CA VAL A 189 -6.08 6.14 -26.24
C VAL A 189 -5.79 7.56 -25.77
N GLU A 190 -6.05 7.88 -24.50
CA GLU A 190 -5.91 9.25 -23.98
C GLU A 190 -4.44 9.70 -23.89
N GLN A 191 -3.50 8.76 -23.65
CA GLN A 191 -2.08 9.07 -23.56
C GLN A 191 -1.33 8.90 -24.88
N GLN A 192 -1.96 8.30 -25.90
CA GLN A 192 -1.33 7.93 -27.18
C GLN A 192 -0.05 7.10 -26.99
N LYS A 193 -0.06 6.19 -26.00
CA LYS A 193 1.04 5.27 -25.73
C LYS A 193 0.67 3.86 -26.12
N TYR A 194 1.64 3.16 -26.72
CA TYR A 194 1.43 1.78 -27.20
C TYR A 194 2.37 0.81 -26.52
N ILE A 195 1.90 -0.42 -26.38
CA ILE A 195 2.73 -1.62 -26.27
C ILE A 195 2.58 -2.39 -27.56
N ARG A 196 3.66 -2.50 -28.33
CA ARG A 196 3.68 -3.24 -29.59
C ARG A 196 4.59 -4.45 -29.45
N LEU A 197 4.05 -5.62 -29.79
CA LEU A 197 4.76 -6.89 -29.76
C LEU A 197 4.82 -7.45 -31.18
N LYS A 198 6.05 -7.72 -31.67
CA LYS A 198 6.31 -8.29 -33.00
C LYS A 198 6.78 -9.73 -32.87
N GLY A 199 6.01 -10.68 -33.37
CA GLY A 199 6.31 -12.11 -33.28
C GLY A 199 5.09 -12.93 -33.65
N THR A 200 5.26 -14.24 -33.73
CA THR A 200 4.16 -15.16 -34.05
C THR A 200 3.37 -15.50 -32.81
N TYR A 201 2.11 -15.11 -32.78
CA TYR A 201 1.17 -15.40 -31.71
C TYR A 201 0.01 -16.24 -32.27
N ILE A 202 -0.25 -17.37 -31.64
CA ILE A 202 -1.31 -18.29 -32.04
C ILE A 202 -2.56 -18.08 -31.14
N GLN A 203 -3.73 -18.39 -31.69
CA GLN A 203 -4.98 -18.38 -30.95
C GLN A 203 -4.84 -19.20 -29.66
N GLY A 204 -5.34 -18.66 -28.55
CA GLY A 204 -5.24 -19.27 -27.22
C GLY A 204 -3.98 -18.88 -26.43
N ASN A 205 -2.99 -18.22 -27.02
CA ASN A 205 -1.85 -17.71 -26.27
C ASN A 205 -2.32 -16.67 -25.24
N ARG A 206 -1.82 -16.78 -24.01
CA ARG A 206 -2.02 -15.81 -22.94
C ARG A 206 -0.88 -14.83 -22.88
N ILE A 207 -1.19 -13.55 -23.01
CA ILE A 207 -0.24 -12.44 -22.82
C ILE A 207 -0.52 -11.77 -21.48
N GLU A 208 0.53 -11.49 -20.74
CA GLU A 208 0.49 -10.73 -19.49
C GLU A 208 1.52 -9.61 -19.56
N ILE A 209 1.07 -8.37 -19.31
CA ILE A 209 1.90 -7.16 -19.35
C ILE A 209 1.82 -6.51 -17.98
N ASP A 210 2.93 -6.44 -17.27
CA ASP A 210 3.05 -5.70 -16.02
C ASP A 210 3.68 -4.34 -16.32
N MET A 211 2.88 -3.27 -16.16
CA MET A 211 3.32 -1.91 -16.47
C MET A 211 4.30 -1.37 -15.43
N LYS A 212 4.23 -1.85 -14.18
CA LYS A 212 5.11 -1.42 -13.09
C LYS A 212 6.49 -2.06 -13.23
N GLU A 213 6.51 -3.39 -13.33
CA GLU A 213 7.74 -4.17 -13.44
C GLU A 213 8.33 -4.15 -14.87
N ARG A 214 7.60 -3.57 -15.83
CA ARG A 214 7.97 -3.51 -17.26
C ARG A 214 8.29 -4.88 -17.81
N THR A 215 7.49 -5.87 -17.47
CA THR A 215 7.64 -7.25 -17.95
C THR A 215 6.49 -7.64 -18.85
N ILE A 216 6.79 -8.50 -19.81
CA ILE A 216 5.83 -9.08 -20.75
C ILE A 216 6.02 -10.58 -20.76
N LYS A 217 4.94 -11.33 -20.60
CA LYS A 217 4.96 -12.78 -20.59
C LYS A 217 4.00 -13.37 -21.62
N LEU A 218 4.46 -14.38 -22.33
CA LEU A 218 3.68 -15.24 -23.21
C LEU A 218 3.56 -16.61 -22.55
N ASN A 219 2.34 -17.03 -22.18
CA ASN A 219 2.11 -18.30 -21.48
C ASN A 219 3.04 -18.49 -20.27
N GLY A 220 3.25 -17.42 -19.49
CA GLY A 220 4.11 -17.39 -18.30
C GLY A 220 5.60 -17.22 -18.57
N ARG A 221 6.08 -17.28 -19.83
CA ARG A 221 7.50 -17.12 -20.22
C ARG A 221 7.79 -15.68 -20.64
N ASN A 222 8.98 -15.19 -20.34
CA ASN A 222 9.40 -13.83 -20.73
C ASN A 222 9.38 -13.67 -22.25
N GLU A 223 8.68 -12.62 -22.71
CA GLU A 223 8.49 -12.29 -24.13
C GLU A 223 9.05 -10.89 -24.49
N LEU A 224 9.84 -10.27 -23.62
CA LEU A 224 10.38 -8.94 -23.82
C LEU A 224 11.25 -8.80 -25.10
N LYS A 225 11.80 -9.90 -25.61
CA LYS A 225 12.55 -9.95 -26.87
C LYS A 225 11.73 -9.47 -28.08
N ASN A 226 10.42 -9.64 -28.06
CA ASN A 226 9.50 -9.25 -29.13
C ASN A 226 8.87 -7.86 -28.91
N PHE A 227 9.27 -7.15 -27.85
CA PHE A 227 8.83 -5.79 -27.55
C PHE A 227 9.50 -4.77 -28.47
N ASP A 228 8.70 -4.03 -29.22
CA ASP A 228 9.20 -2.94 -30.09
C ASP A 228 9.59 -1.72 -29.25
N MET A 229 10.83 -1.69 -28.76
CA MET A 229 11.35 -0.65 -27.85
C MET A 229 11.30 0.76 -28.44
N VAL A 230 11.36 0.90 -29.75
CA VAL A 230 11.36 2.21 -30.44
C VAL A 230 9.97 2.84 -30.35
N ASN A 231 8.94 2.06 -30.64
CA ASN A 231 7.57 2.54 -30.77
C ASN A 231 6.69 2.28 -29.55
N SER A 232 7.22 1.63 -28.51
CA SER A 232 6.45 1.28 -27.32
C SER A 232 6.85 2.07 -26.08
N ARG A 233 5.88 2.33 -25.23
CA ARG A 233 6.08 2.95 -23.91
C ARG A 233 5.12 2.32 -22.92
N PHE A 234 5.64 1.84 -21.81
CA PHE A 234 4.79 1.46 -20.68
C PHE A 234 4.03 2.69 -20.18
N PHE A 235 2.80 2.51 -19.75
CA PHE A 235 1.90 3.58 -19.35
C PHE A 235 1.24 3.31 -17.99
N SER A 236 0.71 4.37 -17.41
CA SER A 236 -0.06 4.33 -16.15
C SER A 236 -1.52 4.66 -16.44
N LEU A 237 -2.42 4.25 -15.55
CA LEU A 237 -3.78 4.76 -15.51
C LEU A 237 -3.79 6.12 -14.84
N GLN A 238 -4.51 7.07 -15.43
CA GLN A 238 -4.69 8.43 -14.94
C GLN A 238 -6.10 8.59 -14.38
N LYS A 239 -6.31 9.55 -13.49
CA LYS A 239 -7.62 9.84 -12.92
C LYS A 239 -8.66 10.10 -14.02
N GLY A 240 -9.80 9.43 -13.92
CA GLY A 240 -10.90 9.48 -14.87
C GLY A 240 -10.92 8.29 -15.84
N ALA A 241 -11.40 8.51 -17.03
CA ALA A 241 -11.55 7.49 -18.07
C ALA A 241 -10.20 7.13 -18.70
N ASN A 242 -9.93 5.83 -18.82
CA ASN A 242 -8.77 5.28 -19.53
C ASN A 242 -9.27 4.23 -20.50
N THR A 243 -9.15 4.50 -21.80
CA THR A 243 -9.59 3.62 -22.87
C THR A 243 -8.40 2.84 -23.42
N LEU A 244 -8.47 1.53 -23.36
CA LEU A 244 -7.45 0.61 -23.86
C LEU A 244 -7.97 -0.04 -25.14
N ARG A 245 -7.21 0.02 -26.22
CA ARG A 245 -7.56 -0.61 -27.49
C ARG A 245 -6.54 -1.67 -27.85
N LEU A 246 -6.99 -2.91 -27.91
CA LEU A 246 -6.16 -4.03 -28.34
C LEU A 246 -6.42 -4.38 -29.81
N THR A 247 -5.35 -4.58 -30.57
CA THR A 247 -5.39 -5.02 -31.97
C THR A 247 -4.47 -6.23 -32.15
N PRO A 248 -4.95 -7.39 -32.61
CA PRO A 248 -6.37 -7.69 -32.89
C PRO A 248 -7.23 -7.64 -31.62
N SER A 249 -8.51 -7.38 -31.78
CA SER A 249 -9.43 -7.20 -30.65
C SER A 249 -9.58 -8.50 -29.86
N SER A 250 -9.45 -8.39 -28.55
CA SER A 250 -9.73 -9.44 -27.58
C SER A 250 -10.17 -8.82 -26.26
N GLN A 251 -10.75 -9.62 -25.37
CA GLN A 251 -11.16 -9.16 -24.05
C GLN A 251 -9.93 -8.93 -23.16
N LEU A 252 -9.83 -7.72 -22.63
CA LEU A 252 -8.79 -7.35 -21.67
C LEU A 252 -9.23 -7.63 -20.23
N THR A 253 -8.30 -8.08 -19.42
CA THR A 253 -8.42 -8.07 -17.97
C THR A 253 -7.36 -7.11 -17.42
N VAL A 254 -7.80 -6.09 -16.69
CA VAL A 254 -6.95 -5.03 -16.14
C VAL A 254 -7.01 -5.09 -14.62
N GLU A 255 -5.87 -5.39 -13.99
CA GLU A 255 -5.71 -5.42 -12.54
C GLU A 255 -4.93 -4.19 -12.08
N TYR A 256 -5.43 -3.50 -11.08
CA TYR A 256 -4.79 -2.32 -10.50
C TYR A 256 -5.26 -2.08 -9.07
N SER A 257 -4.49 -1.27 -8.32
CA SER A 257 -4.96 -0.65 -7.07
C SER A 257 -5.08 0.85 -7.31
N GLU A 258 -6.07 1.49 -6.72
CA GLU A 258 -6.13 2.95 -6.71
C GLU A 258 -5.11 3.49 -5.73
N VAL A 259 -4.48 4.60 -6.11
CA VAL A 259 -3.41 5.25 -5.36
C VAL A 259 -3.87 6.64 -4.94
N TYR A 260 -3.80 6.92 -3.66
CA TYR A 260 -4.16 8.20 -3.05
C TYR A 260 -2.96 8.79 -2.31
N GLN A 261 -2.99 10.13 -2.17
CA GLN A 261 -1.99 10.82 -1.35
C GLN A 261 -2.48 10.95 0.07
#